data_2573d758a8711c01fe9cb66da72d57f0
#
_entry.id   2573d758a8711c01fe9cb66da72d57f0
#
_cell.length_a   1.000
_cell.length_b   1.000
_cell.length_c   1.000
_cell.angle_alpha   90.00
_cell.angle_beta   90.00
_cell.angle_gamma   90.00
#
_symmetry.space_group_name_H-M   'P 1'
#
loop_
_entity.id
_entity.type
_entity.pdbx_description
1 polymer ?
#
loop_
_entity_poly.entity_id
_entity_poly.type
_entity_poly.pdbx_seq_one_letter_code
_entity_poly.pdbx_strand_id
1 'polypeptide(L)'
;MSRRVRFAGALTAALLPLAHPSPGRAQVDTVRARAWFAEAATLCEREGGRLWGVSLCGPMVFADPATHTLATNQPPPDADWPPVLGYVNAPVEWDGTRWSAYAWAGMPADNAQVRGRLMLHELFHRVQPGLGLMAGGHSNDHLDTLEGRYWMRLEWRALARALGATGAERRAAVRDALAFRKQRRSLFEDAAAGEQADEIREGMAQYTGTVGAAPSTAAAIADAVRQLADYEKNPTFVRTFAYPSGAAYGLLLDEVAPGWTRRLRPTDDLGDLWMAATGVAPADDVVAAAARYGGAELRVEEERRDAEQKARVADLRRRFVDGPVLVVPRGNRAMLMTTGATPIPGEGTVYFQYRVTTTWGSLESNGVLVSDDDGRLRLPAPFRIDGDTVRGDGWTVTLAPGWVVGPGDRAGDSKVVRNAPADAAGE
;
A
#
# COMPACT_ATOMS: atom_id res chain seq x y z
N MET A 1 77.16 26.71 -5.70
CA MET A 1 75.99 27.30 -5.00
C MET A 1 74.83 27.44 -6.01
N SER A 2 73.91 26.49 -6.02
CA SER A 2 72.78 26.48 -6.93
C SER A 2 71.51 26.31 -6.11
N ARG A 3 70.65 27.35 -6.10
CA ARG A 3 69.30 27.37 -5.46
C ARG A 3 68.31 26.63 -6.34
N ARG A 4 67.79 25.58 -5.80
CA ARG A 4 66.58 24.88 -6.40
C ARG A 4 65.32 25.58 -5.92
N VAL A 5 64.60 26.17 -6.87
CA VAL A 5 63.17 26.66 -6.69
C VAL A 5 62.26 25.51 -6.83
N ARG A 6 61.45 25.24 -5.81
CA ARG A 6 60.34 24.27 -5.86
C ARG A 6 59.08 25.03 -6.24
N PHE A 7 58.50 24.68 -7.40
CA PHE A 7 57.13 25.06 -7.76
C PHE A 7 56.18 24.07 -7.09
N ALA A 8 55.30 24.56 -6.23
CA ALA A 8 54.13 23.83 -5.74
C ALA A 8 52.99 24.14 -6.66
N GLY A 9 52.60 23.15 -7.48
CA GLY A 9 51.39 23.20 -8.29
C GLY A 9 50.18 22.79 -7.45
N ALA A 10 49.27 23.73 -7.21
CA ALA A 10 47.96 23.43 -6.63
C ALA A 10 47.06 22.84 -7.71
N LEU A 11 46.73 21.55 -7.58
CA LEU A 11 45.64 20.92 -8.35
C LEU A 11 44.29 21.34 -7.75
N THR A 12 43.60 22.23 -8.43
CA THR A 12 42.19 22.52 -8.16
C THR A 12 41.33 21.42 -8.80
N ALA A 13 40.85 20.48 -8.00
CA ALA A 13 39.87 19.51 -8.44
C ALA A 13 38.50 20.20 -8.58
N ALA A 14 38.05 20.42 -9.81
CA ALA A 14 36.72 20.88 -10.08
C ALA A 14 35.74 19.71 -9.81
N LEU A 15 34.97 19.81 -8.72
CA LEU A 15 33.82 18.97 -8.45
C LEU A 15 32.72 19.33 -9.43
N LEU A 16 32.60 18.55 -10.50
CA LEU A 16 31.39 18.55 -11.33
C LEU A 16 30.22 17.98 -10.51
N PRO A 17 29.08 18.66 -10.41
CA PRO A 17 27.90 18.08 -9.81
C PRO A 17 27.46 16.89 -10.65
N LEU A 18 27.48 15.69 -10.07
CA LEU A 18 26.81 14.52 -10.61
C LEU A 18 25.32 14.85 -10.64
N ALA A 19 24.81 15.27 -11.78
CA ALA A 19 23.38 15.33 -12.07
C ALA A 19 22.87 13.90 -11.93
N HIS A 20 22.17 13.62 -10.82
CA HIS A 20 21.37 12.42 -10.72
C HIS A 20 20.30 12.55 -11.81
N PRO A 21 20.16 11.59 -12.75
CA PRO A 21 19.07 11.62 -13.69
C PRO A 21 17.79 11.54 -12.87
N SER A 22 16.97 12.59 -12.89
CA SER A 22 15.59 12.50 -12.48
C SER A 22 14.99 11.30 -13.23
N PRO A 23 14.24 10.38 -12.60
CA PRO A 23 13.57 9.32 -13.32
C PRO A 23 12.76 9.99 -14.42
N GLY A 24 13.18 9.79 -15.68
CA GLY A 24 12.53 10.37 -16.83
C GLY A 24 11.06 10.00 -16.77
N ARG A 25 10.18 10.98 -16.90
CA ARG A 25 8.74 10.76 -17.06
C ARG A 25 8.57 9.83 -18.25
N ALA A 26 8.28 8.56 -17.96
CA ALA A 26 8.19 7.54 -18.98
C ALA A 26 6.79 7.61 -19.61
N GLN A 27 6.67 8.35 -20.73
CA GLN A 27 5.50 8.27 -21.58
C GLN A 27 5.11 6.81 -21.83
N VAL A 28 3.83 6.50 -21.90
CA VAL A 28 3.36 5.14 -22.22
C VAL A 28 3.93 4.71 -23.57
N ASP A 29 4.82 3.72 -23.54
CA ASP A 29 5.37 3.08 -24.75
C ASP A 29 4.29 2.19 -25.37
N THR A 30 3.71 2.62 -26.46
CA THR A 30 2.59 1.93 -27.11
C THR A 30 2.98 0.59 -27.74
N VAL A 31 4.24 0.40 -28.12
CA VAL A 31 4.73 -0.89 -28.65
C VAL A 31 4.81 -1.91 -27.52
N ARG A 32 5.42 -1.52 -26.40
CA ARG A 32 5.50 -2.34 -25.20
C ARG A 32 4.13 -2.62 -24.61
N ALA A 33 3.25 -1.62 -24.55
CA ALA A 33 1.89 -1.78 -24.07
C ALA A 33 1.11 -2.82 -24.90
N ARG A 34 1.22 -2.81 -26.23
CA ARG A 34 0.61 -3.83 -27.10
C ARG A 34 1.14 -5.23 -26.80
N ALA A 35 2.44 -5.39 -26.59
CA ALA A 35 3.03 -6.68 -26.23
C ALA A 35 2.47 -7.19 -24.89
N TRP A 36 2.33 -6.32 -23.89
CA TRP A 36 1.77 -6.69 -22.58
C TRP A 36 0.27 -6.99 -22.65
N PHE A 37 -0.51 -6.30 -23.47
CA PHE A 37 -1.91 -6.67 -23.73
C PHE A 37 -2.03 -8.05 -24.37
N ALA A 38 -1.16 -8.39 -25.32
CA ALA A 38 -1.15 -9.71 -25.93
C ALA A 38 -0.74 -10.82 -24.93
N GLU A 39 0.22 -10.51 -24.04
CA GLU A 39 0.58 -11.38 -22.93
C GLU A 39 -0.62 -11.63 -22.00
N ALA A 40 -1.32 -10.59 -21.55
CA ALA A 40 -2.50 -10.71 -20.70
C ALA A 40 -3.65 -11.46 -21.39
N ALA A 41 -3.87 -11.23 -22.69
CA ALA A 41 -4.86 -11.96 -23.48
C ALA A 41 -4.54 -13.46 -23.50
N THR A 42 -3.28 -13.84 -23.78
CA THR A 42 -2.85 -15.24 -23.73
C THR A 42 -3.08 -15.88 -22.36
N LEU A 43 -2.80 -15.14 -21.25
CA LEU A 43 -2.98 -15.64 -19.90
C LEU A 43 -4.47 -15.80 -19.55
N CYS A 44 -5.31 -14.81 -19.86
CA CYS A 44 -6.74 -14.88 -19.55
C CYS A 44 -7.50 -15.89 -20.41
N GLU A 45 -7.09 -16.08 -21.67
CA GLU A 45 -7.64 -17.11 -22.56
C GLU A 45 -7.26 -18.52 -22.07
N ARG A 46 -6.02 -18.71 -21.62
CA ARG A 46 -5.58 -19.98 -21.01
C ARG A 46 -6.33 -20.28 -19.71
N GLU A 47 -6.66 -19.26 -18.92
CA GLU A 47 -7.48 -19.39 -17.71
C GLU A 47 -8.92 -19.82 -18.09
N GLY A 48 -9.51 -19.19 -19.11
CA GLY A 48 -10.74 -19.60 -19.79
C GLY A 48 -11.97 -19.75 -18.89
N GLY A 49 -12.03 -19.06 -17.75
CA GLY A 49 -13.08 -19.20 -16.73
C GLY A 49 -12.95 -20.46 -15.87
N ARG A 50 -11.81 -21.13 -15.89
CA ARG A 50 -11.53 -22.35 -15.12
C ARG A 50 -11.71 -22.14 -13.62
N LEU A 51 -11.16 -21.05 -13.08
CA LEU A 51 -11.24 -20.74 -11.65
C LEU A 51 -12.65 -20.28 -11.27
N TRP A 52 -13.17 -19.26 -11.94
CA TRP A 52 -14.34 -18.52 -11.47
C TRP A 52 -15.64 -18.77 -12.26
N GLY A 53 -15.59 -19.55 -13.33
CA GLY A 53 -16.75 -19.78 -14.20
C GLY A 53 -17.07 -18.65 -15.16
N VAL A 54 -16.29 -17.57 -15.14
CA VAL A 54 -16.40 -16.40 -16.02
C VAL A 54 -15.02 -16.07 -16.61
N SER A 55 -15.02 -15.52 -17.84
CA SER A 55 -13.77 -15.08 -18.46
C SER A 55 -13.22 -13.84 -17.76
N LEU A 56 -11.92 -13.85 -17.51
CA LEU A 56 -11.19 -12.68 -17.00
C LEU A 56 -10.83 -11.68 -18.11
N CYS A 57 -10.84 -12.10 -19.39
CA CYS A 57 -10.51 -11.23 -20.51
C CYS A 57 -11.45 -10.01 -20.59
N GLY A 58 -10.90 -8.84 -20.84
CA GLY A 58 -11.70 -7.62 -20.93
C GLY A 58 -10.90 -6.37 -21.23
N PRO A 59 -11.53 -5.20 -21.12
CA PRO A 59 -10.90 -3.91 -21.36
C PRO A 59 -9.74 -3.63 -20.41
N MET A 60 -8.61 -3.21 -20.98
CA MET A 60 -7.40 -2.85 -20.23
C MET A 60 -6.86 -1.50 -20.70
N VAL A 61 -6.36 -0.71 -19.77
CA VAL A 61 -5.71 0.58 -20.04
C VAL A 61 -4.45 0.75 -19.21
N PHE A 62 -3.33 1.05 -19.88
CA PHE A 62 -2.14 1.63 -19.24
C PHE A 62 -2.24 3.14 -19.34
N ALA A 63 -1.97 3.86 -18.26
CA ALA A 63 -1.98 5.31 -18.25
C ALA A 63 -0.84 5.90 -17.43
N ASP A 64 -0.34 7.04 -17.89
CA ASP A 64 0.59 7.90 -17.16
C ASP A 64 0.00 9.31 -17.05
N PRO A 65 -0.46 9.71 -15.85
CA PRO A 65 -1.06 11.03 -15.64
C PRO A 65 -0.03 12.16 -15.73
N ALA A 66 1.27 11.90 -15.53
CA ALA A 66 2.30 12.91 -15.58
C ALA A 66 2.59 13.39 -17.01
N THR A 67 2.44 12.51 -17.99
CA THR A 67 2.61 12.81 -19.42
C THR A 67 1.28 12.92 -20.17
N HIS A 68 0.17 12.63 -19.49
CA HIS A 68 -1.18 12.56 -20.05
C HIS A 68 -1.25 11.62 -21.28
N THR A 69 -0.61 10.44 -21.17
CA THR A 69 -0.57 9.43 -22.21
C THR A 69 -1.22 8.13 -21.76
N LEU A 70 -1.86 7.42 -22.68
CA LEU A 70 -2.44 6.10 -22.45
C LEU A 70 -2.23 5.15 -23.60
N ALA A 71 -2.40 3.85 -23.34
CA ALA A 71 -2.60 2.81 -24.34
C ALA A 71 -3.73 1.88 -23.87
N THR A 72 -4.55 1.41 -24.82
CA THR A 72 -5.71 0.53 -24.54
C THR A 72 -5.66 -0.69 -25.46
N ASN A 73 -6.26 -1.80 -25.01
CA ASN A 73 -6.36 -3.02 -25.81
C ASN A 73 -7.59 -3.03 -26.75
N GLN A 74 -8.49 -2.06 -26.60
CA GLN A 74 -9.64 -1.80 -27.47
C GLN A 74 -9.86 -0.28 -27.58
N PRO A 75 -10.65 0.24 -28.53
CA PRO A 75 -10.88 1.69 -28.63
C PRO A 75 -11.32 2.30 -27.32
N PRO A 76 -10.65 3.37 -26.84
CA PRO A 76 -11.05 4.06 -25.62
C PRO A 76 -12.37 4.80 -25.81
N PRO A 77 -13.12 5.06 -24.75
CA PRO A 77 -14.28 5.95 -24.80
C PRO A 77 -13.93 7.36 -25.24
N ASP A 78 -14.85 8.03 -25.91
CA ASP A 78 -14.77 9.48 -26.23
C ASP A 78 -15.31 10.29 -25.04
N ALA A 79 -14.62 10.19 -23.91
CA ALA A 79 -14.98 10.82 -22.64
C ALA A 79 -13.73 11.20 -21.85
N ASP A 80 -13.87 12.15 -20.92
CA ASP A 80 -12.79 12.56 -20.03
C ASP A 80 -12.21 11.39 -19.22
N TRP A 81 -10.93 11.47 -18.93
CA TRP A 81 -10.25 10.46 -18.11
C TRP A 81 -10.84 10.37 -16.70
N PRO A 82 -11.10 9.17 -16.19
CA PRO A 82 -11.40 8.99 -14.78
C PRO A 82 -10.28 9.59 -13.90
N PRO A 83 -10.62 10.33 -12.81
CA PRO A 83 -9.63 11.07 -12.01
C PRO A 83 -8.50 10.22 -11.42
N VAL A 84 -8.74 8.91 -11.23
CA VAL A 84 -7.77 7.97 -10.64
C VAL A 84 -6.91 7.25 -11.68
N LEU A 85 -7.20 7.45 -12.98
CA LEU A 85 -6.55 6.71 -14.06
C LEU A 85 -5.04 6.99 -14.10
N GLY A 86 -4.25 5.92 -14.02
CA GLY A 86 -2.79 5.95 -14.05
C GLY A 86 -2.10 6.27 -12.71
N TYR A 87 -2.85 6.63 -11.65
CA TYR A 87 -2.29 6.83 -10.32
C TYR A 87 -2.23 5.54 -9.49
N VAL A 88 -3.15 4.62 -9.74
CA VAL A 88 -3.26 3.33 -9.06
C VAL A 88 -3.57 2.23 -10.06
N ASN A 89 -3.27 0.99 -9.70
CA ASN A 89 -3.81 -0.17 -10.37
C ASN A 89 -5.17 -0.45 -9.72
N ALA A 90 -6.23 -0.39 -10.51
CA ALA A 90 -7.60 -0.63 -10.02
C ALA A 90 -8.57 -0.73 -11.20
N PRO A 91 -9.71 -1.40 -11.06
CA PRO A 91 -10.78 -1.26 -12.03
C PRO A 91 -11.38 0.15 -11.95
N VAL A 92 -11.62 0.74 -13.12
CA VAL A 92 -12.23 2.06 -13.26
C VAL A 92 -13.48 1.98 -14.16
N GLU A 93 -14.51 2.71 -13.79
CA GLU A 93 -15.66 2.93 -14.67
C GLU A 93 -15.30 4.08 -15.62
N TRP A 94 -15.36 3.82 -16.94
CA TRP A 94 -15.11 4.81 -17.96
C TRP A 94 -16.14 4.67 -19.07
N ASP A 95 -17.03 5.66 -19.14
CA ASP A 95 -18.18 5.71 -20.06
C ASP A 95 -18.99 4.40 -20.06
N GLY A 96 -19.47 4.00 -18.88
CA GLY A 96 -20.31 2.80 -18.70
C GLY A 96 -19.60 1.47 -18.91
N THR A 97 -18.29 1.47 -19.16
CA THR A 97 -17.48 0.27 -19.30
C THR A 97 -16.48 0.16 -18.14
N ARG A 98 -16.41 -1.03 -17.52
CA ARG A 98 -15.46 -1.31 -16.44
C ARG A 98 -14.14 -1.80 -17.01
N TRP A 99 -13.10 -0.97 -16.87
CA TRP A 99 -11.74 -1.21 -17.34
C TRP A 99 -10.83 -1.68 -16.22
N SER A 100 -9.89 -2.57 -16.51
CA SER A 100 -8.74 -2.80 -15.64
C SER A 100 -7.66 -1.78 -15.97
N ALA A 101 -7.40 -0.86 -15.05
CA ALA A 101 -6.44 0.22 -15.22
C ALA A 101 -5.12 -0.07 -14.51
N TYR A 102 -4.02 0.31 -15.15
CA TYR A 102 -2.67 0.09 -14.67
C TYR A 102 -1.87 1.38 -14.75
N ALA A 103 -1.19 1.72 -13.65
CA ALA A 103 -0.24 2.82 -13.60
C ALA A 103 1.04 2.43 -14.36
N TRP A 104 1.30 3.09 -15.50
CA TRP A 104 2.41 2.73 -16.40
C TRP A 104 3.77 2.68 -15.70
N ALA A 105 4.07 3.71 -14.88
CA ALA A 105 5.35 3.82 -14.17
C ALA A 105 5.62 2.69 -13.17
N GLY A 106 4.55 2.03 -12.67
CA GLY A 106 4.64 0.92 -11.70
C GLY A 106 4.68 -0.48 -12.32
N MET A 107 4.61 -0.60 -13.67
CA MET A 107 4.54 -1.91 -14.31
C MET A 107 5.88 -2.64 -14.27
N PRO A 108 5.91 -3.94 -13.86
CA PRO A 108 7.13 -4.76 -13.83
C PRO A 108 7.64 -5.06 -15.25
N ALA A 109 8.53 -4.21 -15.78
CA ALA A 109 9.03 -4.31 -17.14
C ALA A 109 9.84 -5.59 -17.40
N ASP A 110 10.70 -5.97 -16.44
CA ASP A 110 11.71 -7.01 -16.63
C ASP A 110 11.28 -8.40 -16.09
N ASN A 111 10.06 -8.52 -15.55
CA ASN A 111 9.56 -9.78 -14.99
C ASN A 111 8.16 -10.09 -15.52
N ALA A 112 8.08 -10.94 -16.54
CA ALA A 112 6.83 -11.33 -17.18
C ALA A 112 5.85 -12.02 -16.22
N GLN A 113 6.35 -12.88 -15.31
CA GLN A 113 5.49 -13.58 -14.35
C GLN A 113 4.86 -12.60 -13.34
N VAL A 114 5.64 -11.65 -12.79
CA VAL A 114 5.12 -10.63 -11.86
C VAL A 114 4.16 -9.69 -12.60
N ARG A 115 4.46 -9.30 -13.82
CA ARG A 115 3.59 -8.47 -14.65
C ARG A 115 2.28 -9.20 -14.98
N GLY A 116 2.35 -10.44 -15.43
CA GLY A 116 1.17 -11.26 -15.73
C GLY A 116 0.27 -11.47 -14.49
N ARG A 117 0.90 -11.72 -13.32
CA ARG A 117 0.19 -11.80 -12.04
C ARG A 117 -0.56 -10.51 -11.72
N LEU A 118 0.09 -9.35 -11.84
CA LEU A 118 -0.53 -8.05 -11.61
C LEU A 118 -1.69 -7.81 -12.59
N MET A 119 -1.49 -8.12 -13.87
CA MET A 119 -2.52 -7.91 -14.87
C MET A 119 -3.75 -8.80 -14.63
N LEU A 120 -3.58 -10.07 -14.29
CA LEU A 120 -4.69 -10.95 -13.96
C LEU A 120 -5.37 -10.61 -12.63
N HIS A 121 -4.63 -10.07 -11.65
CA HIS A 121 -5.16 -9.54 -10.41
C HIS A 121 -6.19 -8.43 -10.69
N GLU A 122 -5.84 -7.44 -11.49
CA GLU A 122 -6.75 -6.34 -11.83
C GLU A 122 -7.89 -6.79 -12.78
N LEU A 123 -7.63 -7.74 -13.66
CA LEU A 123 -8.68 -8.35 -14.48
C LEU A 123 -9.71 -9.12 -13.61
N PHE A 124 -9.26 -9.77 -12.53
CA PHE A 124 -10.18 -10.38 -11.57
C PHE A 124 -11.02 -9.32 -10.84
N HIS A 125 -10.43 -8.24 -10.34
CA HIS A 125 -11.18 -7.16 -9.71
C HIS A 125 -12.26 -6.57 -10.62
N ARG A 126 -12.06 -6.59 -11.94
CA ARG A 126 -13.07 -6.17 -12.91
C ARG A 126 -14.33 -7.03 -12.86
N VAL A 127 -14.21 -8.33 -12.70
CA VAL A 127 -15.34 -9.29 -12.69
C VAL A 127 -15.85 -9.60 -11.28
N GLN A 128 -15.07 -9.33 -10.25
CA GLN A 128 -15.33 -9.68 -8.85
C GLN A 128 -16.70 -9.22 -8.32
N PRO A 129 -17.22 -8.00 -8.64
CA PRO A 129 -18.55 -7.59 -8.22
C PRO A 129 -19.65 -8.50 -8.79
N GLY A 130 -19.52 -8.94 -10.05
CA GLY A 130 -20.45 -9.85 -10.69
C GLY A 130 -20.47 -11.26 -10.08
N LEU A 131 -19.37 -11.63 -9.38
CA LEU A 131 -19.27 -12.88 -8.62
C LEU A 131 -19.85 -12.76 -7.20
N GLY A 132 -20.25 -11.56 -6.77
CA GLY A 132 -20.71 -11.30 -5.41
C GLY A 132 -19.60 -11.34 -4.35
N LEU A 133 -18.32 -11.29 -4.75
CA LEU A 133 -17.15 -11.39 -3.86
C LEU A 133 -16.62 -10.01 -3.42
N MET A 134 -17.52 -9.06 -3.21
CA MET A 134 -17.18 -7.75 -2.66
C MET A 134 -17.38 -7.79 -1.15
N ALA A 135 -16.28 -7.67 -0.42
CA ALA A 135 -16.25 -7.51 1.02
C ALA A 135 -15.37 -6.29 1.36
N GLY A 136 -15.60 -5.66 2.47
CA GLY A 136 -14.79 -4.52 2.89
C GLY A 136 -15.43 -3.75 4.06
N GLY A 137 -14.74 -2.70 4.50
CA GLY A 137 -15.24 -1.79 5.51
C GLY A 137 -14.65 -1.97 6.91
N HIS A 138 -13.71 -2.88 7.09
CA HIS A 138 -13.00 -3.06 8.36
C HIS A 138 -11.57 -2.54 8.27
N SER A 139 -11.06 -1.95 9.36
CA SER A 139 -9.65 -1.67 9.50
C SER A 139 -8.92 -2.91 10.03
N ASN A 140 -7.73 -3.17 9.51
CA ASN A 140 -6.84 -4.22 9.99
C ASN A 140 -5.62 -3.64 10.73
N ASP A 141 -5.79 -2.49 11.40
CA ASP A 141 -4.71 -1.75 12.09
C ASP A 141 -4.01 -2.60 13.16
N HIS A 142 -4.70 -3.58 13.73
CA HIS A 142 -4.12 -4.57 14.65
C HIS A 142 -2.90 -5.30 14.04
N LEU A 143 -2.83 -5.43 12.72
CA LEU A 143 -1.72 -6.09 12.02
C LEU A 143 -0.40 -5.30 12.04
N ASP A 144 -0.42 -4.04 12.47
CA ASP A 144 0.81 -3.28 12.68
C ASP A 144 1.25 -3.21 14.16
N THR A 145 0.48 -3.80 15.06
CA THR A 145 0.89 -4.00 16.46
C THR A 145 1.95 -5.10 16.57
N LEU A 146 2.65 -5.16 17.71
CA LEU A 146 3.60 -6.24 18.01
C LEU A 146 2.97 -7.62 17.84
N GLU A 147 1.84 -7.85 18.51
CA GLU A 147 1.18 -9.16 18.49
C GLU A 147 0.59 -9.50 17.11
N GLY A 148 -0.05 -8.52 16.45
CA GLY A 148 -0.60 -8.72 15.11
C GLY A 148 0.44 -9.16 14.12
N ARG A 149 1.60 -8.46 14.07
CA ARG A 149 2.72 -8.80 13.18
C ARG A 149 3.38 -10.12 13.54
N TYR A 150 3.65 -10.34 14.82
CA TYR A 150 4.30 -11.55 15.29
C TYR A 150 3.54 -12.81 14.85
N TRP A 151 2.24 -12.87 15.12
CA TRP A 151 1.41 -14.03 14.78
C TRP A 151 1.18 -14.13 13.26
N MET A 152 1.07 -13.02 12.53
CA MET A 152 0.96 -13.02 11.07
C MET A 152 2.22 -13.57 10.40
N ARG A 153 3.40 -13.15 10.84
CA ARG A 153 4.68 -13.65 10.29
C ARG A 153 4.85 -15.14 10.57
N LEU A 154 4.48 -15.62 11.74
CA LEU A 154 4.48 -17.07 12.04
C LEU A 154 3.50 -17.83 11.15
N GLU A 155 2.30 -17.32 10.93
CA GLU A 155 1.34 -17.91 10.00
C GLU A 155 1.93 -18.00 8.58
N TRP A 156 2.57 -16.95 8.08
CA TRP A 156 3.19 -16.97 6.75
C TRP A 156 4.35 -17.96 6.64
N ARG A 157 5.17 -18.08 7.65
CA ARG A 157 6.25 -19.10 7.69
C ARG A 157 5.69 -20.51 7.69
N ALA A 158 4.60 -20.74 8.41
CA ALA A 158 3.93 -22.02 8.42
C ALA A 158 3.24 -22.33 7.08
N LEU A 159 2.60 -21.36 6.44
CA LEU A 159 2.02 -21.48 5.10
C LEU A 159 3.10 -21.77 4.05
N ALA A 160 4.24 -21.08 4.11
CA ALA A 160 5.37 -21.34 3.20
C ALA A 160 5.89 -22.78 3.35
N ARG A 161 6.00 -23.28 4.58
CA ARG A 161 6.36 -24.68 4.84
C ARG A 161 5.30 -25.65 4.32
N ALA A 162 4.01 -25.33 4.53
CA ALA A 162 2.91 -26.16 4.04
C ALA A 162 2.91 -26.28 2.52
N LEU A 163 3.16 -25.19 1.81
CA LEU A 163 3.25 -25.18 0.35
C LEU A 163 4.45 -26.00 -0.17
N GLY A 164 5.58 -25.98 0.55
CA GLY A 164 6.77 -26.74 0.21
C GLY A 164 6.74 -28.22 0.60
N ALA A 165 5.78 -28.63 1.44
CA ALA A 165 5.68 -30.01 1.98
C ALA A 165 4.55 -30.81 1.32
N THR A 166 4.45 -32.09 1.66
CA THR A 166 3.35 -32.99 1.24
C THR A 166 2.85 -33.84 2.41
N GLY A 167 1.68 -34.46 2.26
CA GLY A 167 1.17 -35.47 3.20
C GLY A 167 1.06 -34.97 4.65
N ALA A 168 1.62 -35.73 5.59
CA ALA A 168 1.54 -35.45 7.02
C ALA A 168 2.27 -34.15 7.42
N GLU A 169 3.40 -33.84 6.79
CA GLU A 169 4.17 -32.64 7.06
C GLU A 169 3.39 -31.38 6.62
N ARG A 170 2.78 -31.40 5.44
CA ARG A 170 1.88 -30.31 4.99
C ARG A 170 0.73 -30.09 5.98
N ARG A 171 0.05 -31.18 6.37
CA ARG A 171 -1.05 -31.08 7.35
C ARG A 171 -0.60 -30.50 8.68
N ALA A 172 0.56 -30.89 9.18
CA ALA A 172 1.11 -30.33 10.41
C ALA A 172 1.40 -28.83 10.28
N ALA A 173 2.00 -28.41 9.17
CA ALA A 173 2.30 -27.00 8.92
C ALA A 173 1.03 -26.15 8.77
N VAL A 174 -0.03 -26.66 8.12
CA VAL A 174 -1.32 -25.93 8.05
C VAL A 174 -1.99 -25.85 9.43
N ARG A 175 -1.93 -26.90 10.26
CA ARG A 175 -2.42 -26.84 11.65
C ARG A 175 -1.73 -25.76 12.44
N ASP A 176 -0.43 -25.57 12.28
CA ASP A 176 0.34 -24.51 12.91
C ASP A 176 -0.07 -23.13 12.40
N ALA A 177 -0.22 -22.96 11.08
CA ALA A 177 -0.70 -21.71 10.48
C ALA A 177 -2.08 -21.32 11.02
N LEU A 178 -3.01 -22.26 11.09
CA LEU A 178 -4.36 -22.06 11.64
C LEU A 178 -4.33 -21.72 13.14
N ALA A 179 -3.39 -22.30 13.91
CA ALA A 179 -3.22 -21.95 15.32
C ALA A 179 -2.73 -20.51 15.49
N PHE A 180 -1.78 -20.04 14.67
CA PHE A 180 -1.29 -18.66 14.69
C PHE A 180 -2.39 -17.68 14.27
N ARG A 181 -3.15 -17.99 13.22
CA ARG A 181 -4.33 -17.24 12.79
C ARG A 181 -5.36 -17.10 13.91
N LYS A 182 -5.74 -18.19 14.55
CA LYS A 182 -6.68 -18.22 15.68
C LYS A 182 -6.16 -17.40 16.85
N GLN A 183 -4.88 -17.57 17.21
CA GLN A 183 -4.26 -16.83 18.32
C GLN A 183 -4.26 -15.33 18.04
N ARG A 184 -3.85 -14.87 16.86
CA ARG A 184 -3.89 -13.46 16.49
C ARG A 184 -5.30 -12.90 16.59
N ARG A 185 -6.27 -13.55 15.97
CA ARG A 185 -7.65 -13.07 15.93
C ARG A 185 -8.32 -13.04 17.30
N SER A 186 -7.89 -13.87 18.24
CA SER A 186 -8.41 -13.85 19.59
C SER A 186 -7.95 -12.67 20.43
N LEU A 187 -6.94 -11.94 20.01
CA LEU A 187 -6.36 -10.81 20.73
C LEU A 187 -7.00 -9.46 20.36
N PHE A 188 -7.77 -9.41 19.26
CA PHE A 188 -8.31 -8.16 18.75
C PHE A 188 -9.77 -8.34 18.35
N GLU A 189 -10.60 -7.42 18.80
CA GLU A 189 -12.00 -7.33 18.39
C GLU A 189 -12.08 -7.10 16.86
N ASP A 190 -13.05 -7.69 16.19
CA ASP A 190 -13.29 -7.59 14.75
C ASP A 190 -12.15 -8.05 13.81
N ALA A 191 -11.01 -8.50 14.34
CA ALA A 191 -9.88 -8.95 13.52
C ALA A 191 -10.28 -10.05 12.53
N ALA A 192 -11.09 -11.02 12.98
CA ALA A 192 -11.52 -12.12 12.12
C ALA A 192 -12.33 -11.62 10.91
N ALA A 193 -13.27 -10.69 11.13
CA ALA A 193 -14.11 -10.13 10.07
C ALA A 193 -13.31 -9.24 9.11
N GLY A 194 -12.42 -8.40 9.64
CA GLY A 194 -11.57 -7.53 8.82
C GLY A 194 -10.58 -8.30 7.94
N GLU A 195 -9.89 -9.26 8.52
CA GLU A 195 -8.95 -10.11 7.77
C GLU A 195 -9.67 -10.95 6.72
N GLN A 196 -10.80 -11.57 7.07
CA GLN A 196 -11.61 -12.37 6.16
C GLN A 196 -12.07 -11.55 4.96
N ALA A 197 -12.59 -10.33 5.19
CA ALA A 197 -13.08 -9.45 4.14
C ALA A 197 -11.97 -9.06 3.14
N ASP A 198 -10.77 -8.72 3.62
CA ASP A 198 -9.65 -8.37 2.74
C ASP A 198 -9.06 -9.58 2.02
N GLU A 199 -9.06 -10.76 2.64
CA GLU A 199 -8.65 -12.00 1.96
C GLU A 199 -9.60 -12.36 0.81
N ILE A 200 -10.91 -12.19 0.97
CA ILE A 200 -11.86 -12.39 -0.13
C ILE A 200 -11.66 -11.34 -1.21
N ARG A 201 -11.41 -10.09 -0.85
CA ARG A 201 -11.26 -9.01 -1.81
C ARG A 201 -9.91 -9.06 -2.53
N GLU A 202 -8.82 -8.88 -1.81
CA GLU A 202 -7.46 -8.76 -2.36
C GLU A 202 -6.77 -10.12 -2.50
N GLY A 203 -7.00 -10.99 -1.52
CA GLY A 203 -6.39 -12.32 -1.50
C GLY A 203 -6.83 -13.18 -2.67
N MET A 204 -8.12 -13.11 -3.07
CA MET A 204 -8.60 -13.86 -4.22
C MET A 204 -8.12 -13.28 -5.55
N ALA A 205 -7.97 -11.98 -5.64
CA ALA A 205 -7.34 -11.34 -6.80
C ALA A 205 -5.87 -11.79 -6.94
N GLN A 206 -5.14 -11.82 -5.84
CA GLN A 206 -3.75 -12.27 -5.82
C GLN A 206 -3.60 -13.76 -6.13
N TYR A 207 -4.46 -14.62 -5.56
CA TYR A 207 -4.53 -16.04 -5.90
C TYR A 207 -4.77 -16.23 -7.41
N THR A 208 -5.75 -15.52 -7.97
CA THR A 208 -6.08 -15.57 -9.40
C THR A 208 -4.87 -15.19 -10.26
N GLY A 209 -4.21 -14.09 -9.91
CA GLY A 209 -3.00 -13.65 -10.59
C GLY A 209 -1.85 -14.67 -10.47
N THR A 210 -1.63 -15.21 -9.28
CA THR A 210 -0.56 -16.18 -9.00
C THR A 210 -0.74 -17.47 -9.80
N VAL A 211 -1.96 -18.05 -9.79
CA VAL A 211 -2.26 -19.29 -10.51
C VAL A 211 -2.35 -19.05 -12.01
N GLY A 212 -2.98 -17.97 -12.44
CA GLY A 212 -3.21 -17.67 -13.85
C GLY A 212 -1.94 -17.28 -14.61
N ALA A 213 -0.99 -16.58 -13.98
CA ALA A 213 0.28 -16.19 -14.62
C ALA A 213 1.31 -17.32 -14.62
N ALA A 214 1.20 -18.29 -13.71
CA ALA A 214 2.19 -19.36 -13.60
C ALA A 214 2.08 -20.37 -14.76
N PRO A 215 3.22 -20.89 -15.27
CA PRO A 215 3.23 -21.92 -16.29
C PRO A 215 2.85 -23.32 -15.76
N SER A 216 2.89 -23.52 -14.45
CA SER A 216 2.54 -24.78 -13.78
C SER A 216 2.17 -24.55 -12.32
N THR A 217 1.51 -25.55 -11.69
CA THR A 217 1.21 -25.51 -10.24
C THR A 217 2.48 -25.38 -9.40
N ALA A 218 3.56 -26.05 -9.76
CA ALA A 218 4.84 -25.94 -9.06
C ALA A 218 5.40 -24.51 -9.13
N ALA A 219 5.26 -23.84 -10.27
CA ALA A 219 5.67 -22.44 -10.43
C ALA A 219 4.77 -21.48 -9.62
N ALA A 220 3.47 -21.75 -9.55
CA ALA A 220 2.53 -20.99 -8.71
C ALA A 220 2.88 -21.11 -7.21
N ILE A 221 3.16 -22.32 -6.75
CA ILE A 221 3.61 -22.61 -5.38
C ILE A 221 4.92 -21.87 -5.07
N ALA A 222 5.91 -21.98 -5.95
CA ALA A 222 7.19 -21.30 -5.78
C ALA A 222 7.03 -19.76 -5.74
N ASP A 223 6.11 -19.21 -6.54
CA ASP A 223 5.78 -17.79 -6.51
C ASP A 223 5.09 -17.38 -5.19
N ALA A 224 4.11 -18.15 -4.72
CA ALA A 224 3.44 -17.91 -3.45
C ALA A 224 4.39 -17.94 -2.25
N VAL A 225 5.32 -18.91 -2.22
CA VAL A 225 6.37 -18.99 -1.18
C VAL A 225 7.26 -17.74 -1.20
N ARG A 226 7.67 -17.27 -2.39
CA ARG A 226 8.43 -16.01 -2.50
C ARG A 226 7.62 -14.81 -2.01
N GLN A 227 6.33 -14.73 -2.38
CA GLN A 227 5.46 -13.65 -1.91
C GLN A 227 5.37 -13.62 -0.38
N LEU A 228 5.14 -14.75 0.29
CA LEU A 228 5.12 -14.83 1.76
C LEU A 228 6.41 -14.24 2.36
N ALA A 229 7.58 -14.62 1.84
CA ALA A 229 8.87 -14.14 2.33
C ALA A 229 9.14 -12.65 2.01
N ASP A 230 8.65 -12.15 0.87
CA ASP A 230 8.84 -10.76 0.48
C ASP A 230 7.90 -9.81 1.23
N TYR A 231 6.63 -10.20 1.41
CA TYR A 231 5.66 -9.42 2.17
C TYR A 231 5.98 -9.36 3.67
N GLU A 232 6.68 -10.36 4.22
CA GLU A 232 7.19 -10.33 5.61
C GLU A 232 8.10 -9.13 5.88
N LYS A 233 8.74 -8.57 4.83
CA LYS A 233 9.63 -7.39 4.91
C LYS A 233 8.89 -6.05 4.83
N ASN A 234 7.58 -6.06 4.55
CA ASN A 234 6.82 -4.82 4.41
C ASN A 234 6.77 -4.03 5.73
N PRO A 235 6.84 -2.70 5.65
CA PRO A 235 6.78 -1.85 6.84
C PRO A 235 5.41 -1.90 7.52
N THR A 236 4.33 -2.18 6.77
CA THR A 236 2.95 -2.30 7.25
C THR A 236 2.26 -3.52 6.65
N PHE A 237 1.45 -4.20 7.44
CA PHE A 237 0.65 -5.33 6.99
C PHE A 237 -0.83 -4.99 6.78
N VAL A 238 -1.28 -3.85 7.28
CA VAL A 238 -2.70 -3.44 7.35
C VAL A 238 -3.46 -3.65 6.03
N ARG A 239 -2.82 -3.31 4.90
CA ARG A 239 -3.43 -3.46 3.56
C ARG A 239 -2.77 -4.53 2.70
N THR A 240 -1.67 -5.12 3.17
CA THR A 240 -0.85 -5.97 2.31
C THR A 240 -0.89 -7.44 2.68
N PHE A 241 -1.37 -7.79 3.87
CA PHE A 241 -1.36 -9.16 4.39
C PHE A 241 -2.19 -10.13 3.55
N ALA A 242 -3.32 -9.66 3.01
CA ALA A 242 -4.26 -10.51 2.30
C ALA A 242 -3.69 -11.07 0.99
N TYR A 243 -2.77 -10.36 0.35
CA TYR A 243 -2.14 -10.79 -0.91
C TYR A 243 -1.43 -12.15 -0.76
N PRO A 244 -0.38 -12.28 0.08
CA PRO A 244 0.31 -13.55 0.21
C PRO A 244 -0.52 -14.61 0.93
N SER A 245 -1.37 -14.22 1.91
CA SER A 245 -2.23 -15.15 2.64
C SER A 245 -3.26 -15.80 1.72
N GLY A 246 -3.99 -14.99 0.92
CA GLY A 246 -5.00 -15.49 -0.01
C GLY A 246 -4.42 -16.40 -1.09
N ALA A 247 -3.26 -16.04 -1.67
CA ALA A 247 -2.57 -16.88 -2.64
C ALA A 247 -2.15 -18.23 -2.02
N ALA A 248 -1.63 -18.23 -0.79
CA ALA A 248 -1.18 -19.43 -0.11
C ALA A 248 -2.34 -20.36 0.27
N TYR A 249 -3.39 -19.83 0.93
CA TYR A 249 -4.57 -20.64 1.26
C TYR A 249 -5.30 -21.13 0.02
N GLY A 250 -5.41 -20.32 -1.03
CA GLY A 250 -6.04 -20.71 -2.29
C GLY A 250 -5.35 -21.92 -2.93
N LEU A 251 -4.01 -21.92 -3.01
CA LEU A 251 -3.25 -23.06 -3.51
C LEU A 251 -3.37 -24.32 -2.63
N LEU A 252 -3.46 -24.15 -1.31
CA LEU A 252 -3.72 -25.29 -0.40
C LEU A 252 -5.14 -25.83 -0.55
N LEU A 253 -6.13 -24.97 -0.82
CA LEU A 253 -7.51 -25.38 -1.09
C LEU A 253 -7.67 -26.09 -2.43
N ASP A 254 -6.89 -25.75 -3.46
CA ASP A 254 -6.91 -26.43 -4.76
C ASP A 254 -6.69 -27.93 -4.64
N GLU A 255 -5.87 -28.37 -3.66
CA GLU A 255 -5.58 -29.78 -3.45
C GLU A 255 -6.70 -30.54 -2.73
N VAL A 256 -7.35 -29.90 -1.74
CA VAL A 256 -8.27 -30.58 -0.83
C VAL A 256 -9.76 -30.32 -1.13
N ALA A 257 -10.07 -29.30 -1.91
CA ALA A 257 -11.44 -28.88 -2.23
C ALA A 257 -11.60 -28.47 -3.71
N PRO A 258 -11.39 -29.37 -4.69
CA PRO A 258 -11.46 -29.01 -6.11
C PRO A 258 -12.70 -28.20 -6.48
N GLY A 259 -12.52 -27.08 -7.21
CA GLY A 259 -13.59 -26.17 -7.60
C GLY A 259 -14.18 -25.35 -6.45
N TRP A 260 -13.46 -25.19 -5.35
CA TRP A 260 -13.85 -24.38 -4.20
C TRP A 260 -14.18 -22.92 -4.58
N THR A 261 -13.44 -22.33 -5.51
CA THR A 261 -13.64 -20.94 -5.98
C THR A 261 -15.03 -20.67 -6.52
N ARG A 262 -15.65 -21.66 -7.16
CA ARG A 262 -17.02 -21.54 -7.72
C ARG A 262 -18.14 -21.60 -6.68
N ARG A 263 -17.80 -21.95 -5.45
CA ARG A 263 -18.72 -22.03 -4.30
C ARG A 263 -18.41 -21.01 -3.24
N LEU A 264 -17.32 -20.25 -3.43
CA LEU A 264 -16.87 -19.23 -2.49
C LEU A 264 -17.93 -18.14 -2.31
N ARG A 265 -18.16 -17.78 -1.06
CA ARG A 265 -19.08 -16.71 -0.64
C ARG A 265 -18.27 -15.55 -0.02
N PRO A 266 -18.79 -14.32 -0.03
CA PRO A 266 -18.09 -13.17 0.57
C PRO A 266 -17.89 -13.29 2.09
N THR A 267 -18.59 -14.20 2.75
CA THR A 267 -18.50 -14.46 4.20
C THR A 267 -17.65 -15.68 4.56
N ASP A 268 -17.12 -16.40 3.57
CA ASP A 268 -16.30 -17.60 3.83
C ASP A 268 -14.90 -17.21 4.31
N ASP A 269 -14.37 -17.96 5.28
CA ASP A 269 -12.98 -17.87 5.72
C ASP A 269 -12.15 -18.98 5.08
N LEU A 270 -10.98 -18.64 4.53
CA LEU A 270 -10.15 -19.59 3.79
C LEU A 270 -9.58 -20.70 4.69
N GLY A 271 -9.24 -20.37 5.94
CA GLY A 271 -8.81 -21.35 6.94
C GLY A 271 -9.92 -22.31 7.34
N ASP A 272 -11.13 -21.80 7.54
CA ASP A 272 -12.31 -22.60 7.87
C ASP A 272 -12.70 -23.53 6.70
N LEU A 273 -12.63 -23.05 5.47
CA LEU A 273 -12.85 -23.89 4.28
C LEU A 273 -11.85 -25.05 4.21
N TRP A 274 -10.57 -24.79 4.53
CA TRP A 274 -9.56 -25.85 4.56
C TRP A 274 -9.83 -26.86 5.69
N MET A 275 -10.18 -26.40 6.90
CA MET A 275 -10.57 -27.26 8.01
C MET A 275 -11.79 -28.12 7.68
N ALA A 276 -12.81 -27.52 7.09
CA ALA A 276 -14.02 -28.25 6.65
C ALA A 276 -13.74 -29.32 5.61
N ALA A 277 -12.83 -29.04 4.66
CA ALA A 277 -12.45 -29.99 3.60
C ALA A 277 -11.61 -31.16 4.10
N THR A 278 -10.83 -30.97 5.16
CA THR A 278 -9.85 -31.97 5.63
C THR A 278 -10.20 -32.64 6.94
N GLY A 279 -11.12 -32.08 7.73
CA GLY A 279 -11.44 -32.50 9.10
C GLY A 279 -10.32 -32.21 10.11
N VAL A 280 -9.33 -31.39 9.73
CA VAL A 280 -8.13 -31.11 10.57
C VAL A 280 -8.32 -29.84 11.35
N ALA A 281 -8.09 -29.88 12.67
CA ALA A 281 -8.16 -28.74 13.58
C ALA A 281 -6.80 -28.03 13.72
N PRO A 282 -6.77 -26.75 14.17
CA PRO A 282 -5.54 -26.05 14.54
C PRO A 282 -4.69 -26.82 15.54
N ALA A 283 -3.41 -26.53 15.63
CA ALA A 283 -2.55 -27.09 16.65
C ALA A 283 -2.95 -26.56 18.04
N ASP A 284 -2.92 -27.45 19.06
CA ASP A 284 -3.39 -27.10 20.43
C ASP A 284 -2.36 -26.24 21.17
N ASP A 285 -1.05 -26.53 21.00
CA ASP A 285 0.04 -25.79 21.64
C ASP A 285 0.67 -24.80 20.64
N VAL A 286 0.17 -23.57 20.67
CA VAL A 286 0.63 -22.49 19.81
C VAL A 286 2.07 -22.05 20.10
N VAL A 287 2.54 -22.22 21.36
CA VAL A 287 3.90 -21.84 21.76
C VAL A 287 4.91 -22.86 21.21
N ALA A 288 4.63 -24.16 21.38
CA ALA A 288 5.44 -25.19 20.77
C ALA A 288 5.40 -25.12 19.23
N ALA A 289 4.27 -24.72 18.64
CA ALA A 289 4.19 -24.42 17.21
C ALA A 289 5.14 -23.29 16.82
N ALA A 290 5.10 -22.15 17.51
CA ALA A 290 5.94 -20.98 17.22
C ALA A 290 7.44 -21.31 17.23
N ALA A 291 7.89 -22.17 18.13
CA ALA A 291 9.29 -22.60 18.20
C ALA A 291 9.80 -23.26 16.89
N ARG A 292 8.91 -23.92 16.14
CA ARG A 292 9.25 -24.56 14.85
C ARG A 292 9.54 -23.55 13.72
N TYR A 293 9.14 -22.31 13.88
CA TYR A 293 9.22 -21.24 12.88
C TYR A 293 10.07 -20.05 13.33
N GLY A 294 10.97 -20.26 14.34
CA GLY A 294 11.85 -19.21 14.85
C GLY A 294 11.12 -18.15 15.68
N GLY A 295 10.12 -18.57 16.47
CA GLY A 295 9.28 -17.66 17.22
C GLY A 295 10.04 -16.80 18.25
N ALA A 296 11.09 -17.34 18.88
CA ALA A 296 11.87 -16.58 19.86
C ALA A 296 12.63 -15.41 19.23
N GLU A 297 13.34 -15.64 18.14
CA GLU A 297 14.07 -14.64 17.38
C GLU A 297 13.12 -13.59 16.80
N LEU A 298 12.01 -14.06 16.25
CA LEU A 298 10.98 -13.20 15.68
C LEU A 298 10.36 -12.28 16.74
N ARG A 299 10.14 -12.78 17.96
CA ARG A 299 9.62 -11.97 19.08
C ARG A 299 10.56 -10.81 19.40
N VAL A 300 11.85 -11.05 19.49
CA VAL A 300 12.86 -10.02 19.72
C VAL A 300 12.86 -8.97 18.60
N GLU A 301 12.74 -9.40 17.34
CA GLU A 301 12.67 -8.47 16.20
C GLU A 301 11.43 -7.56 16.28
N GLU A 302 10.27 -8.13 16.56
CA GLU A 302 9.02 -7.35 16.63
C GLU A 302 8.95 -6.46 17.87
N GLU A 303 9.51 -6.87 19.01
CA GLU A 303 9.66 -6.02 20.20
C GLU A 303 10.52 -4.80 19.91
N ARG A 304 11.66 -4.98 19.24
CA ARG A 304 12.53 -3.87 18.83
C ARG A 304 11.81 -2.93 17.85
N ARG A 305 11.14 -3.47 16.83
CA ARG A 305 10.33 -2.69 15.87
C ARG A 305 9.24 -1.89 16.56
N ASP A 306 8.52 -2.49 17.50
CA ASP A 306 7.45 -1.85 18.26
C ASP A 306 7.99 -0.69 19.12
N ALA A 307 9.14 -0.90 19.78
CA ALA A 307 9.80 0.15 20.55
C ALA A 307 10.23 1.33 19.66
N GLU A 308 10.83 1.05 18.49
CA GLU A 308 11.21 2.06 17.48
C GLU A 308 9.97 2.83 16.96
N GLN A 309 8.88 2.14 16.68
CA GLN A 309 7.63 2.77 16.23
C GLN A 309 7.02 3.65 17.32
N LYS A 310 6.96 3.18 18.57
CA LYS A 310 6.49 3.98 19.71
C LYS A 310 7.33 5.23 19.93
N ALA A 311 8.65 5.12 19.81
CA ALA A 311 9.55 6.27 19.91
C ALA A 311 9.31 7.27 18.76
N ARG A 312 9.08 6.80 17.54
CA ARG A 312 8.73 7.64 16.38
C ARG A 312 7.40 8.37 16.61
N VAL A 313 6.36 7.67 17.01
CA VAL A 313 5.04 8.27 17.30
C VAL A 313 5.16 9.31 18.43
N ALA A 314 5.92 9.03 19.48
CA ALA A 314 6.16 9.96 20.58
C ALA A 314 6.91 11.23 20.08
N ASP A 315 7.88 11.08 19.19
CA ASP A 315 8.56 12.23 18.57
C ASP A 315 7.61 13.08 17.71
N LEU A 316 6.84 12.44 16.86
CA LEU A 316 5.84 13.14 16.04
C LEU A 316 4.81 13.84 16.92
N ARG A 317 4.33 13.21 18.00
CA ARG A 317 3.41 13.84 18.95
C ARG A 317 4.00 15.09 19.57
N ARG A 318 5.24 15.03 20.06
CA ARG A 318 5.93 16.23 20.61
C ARG A 318 5.98 17.37 19.59
N ARG A 319 6.24 17.07 18.31
CA ARG A 319 6.43 18.08 17.25
C ARG A 319 5.11 18.68 16.75
N PHE A 320 4.09 17.86 16.56
CA PHE A 320 2.86 18.25 15.85
C PHE A 320 1.66 18.46 16.77
N VAL A 321 1.74 18.01 18.03
CA VAL A 321 0.61 18.05 18.99
C VAL A 321 1.00 18.87 20.23
N ASP A 322 2.03 18.44 20.96
CA ASP A 322 2.38 19.01 22.26
C ASP A 322 3.15 20.34 22.13
N GLY A 323 4.00 20.47 21.11
CA GLY A 323 4.74 21.68 20.80
C GLY A 323 3.89 22.76 20.13
N PRO A 324 4.43 23.97 19.98
CA PRO A 324 3.75 25.03 19.25
C PRO A 324 3.68 24.72 17.76
N VAL A 325 2.55 25.05 17.12
CA VAL A 325 2.27 24.73 15.71
C VAL A 325 1.71 25.92 14.94
N LEU A 326 1.88 25.88 13.62
CA LEU A 326 1.07 26.66 12.68
C LEU A 326 -0.11 25.79 12.24
N VAL A 327 -1.33 26.23 12.55
CA VAL A 327 -2.57 25.59 12.10
C VAL A 327 -3.00 26.19 10.77
N VAL A 328 -3.23 25.33 9.77
CA VAL A 328 -3.65 25.75 8.43
C VAL A 328 -5.01 25.13 8.12
N PRO A 329 -5.98 25.87 7.57
CA PRO A 329 -7.30 25.32 7.26
C PRO A 329 -7.23 24.19 6.23
N ARG A 330 -8.11 23.21 6.33
CA ARG A 330 -8.31 22.24 5.25
C ARG A 330 -8.91 22.96 4.03
N GLY A 331 -8.33 22.71 2.85
CA GLY A 331 -8.88 23.26 1.61
C GLY A 331 -9.82 22.28 0.91
N ASN A 332 -10.74 22.80 0.09
CA ASN A 332 -11.75 22.00 -0.61
C ASN A 332 -11.22 21.15 -1.80
N ARG A 333 -9.97 21.36 -2.21
CA ARG A 333 -9.30 20.57 -3.27
C ARG A 333 -7.84 20.38 -2.91
N ALA A 334 -7.48 19.17 -2.56
CA ALA A 334 -6.10 18.77 -2.33
C ALA A 334 -5.70 17.75 -3.41
N MET A 335 -4.65 18.06 -4.17
CA MET A 335 -3.89 17.01 -4.82
C MET A 335 -2.90 16.51 -3.76
N LEU A 336 -3.23 15.38 -3.13
CA LEU A 336 -2.38 14.77 -2.12
C LEU A 336 -1.31 13.93 -2.83
N MET A 337 -0.05 14.37 -2.76
CA MET A 337 1.11 13.53 -3.08
C MET A 337 1.81 13.22 -1.76
N THR A 338 1.80 11.96 -1.35
CA THR A 338 2.47 11.52 -0.12
C THR A 338 3.25 10.23 -0.36
N THR A 339 4.42 10.09 0.27
CA THR A 339 5.26 8.88 0.20
C THR A 339 5.15 8.01 1.43
N GLY A 340 4.35 8.41 2.42
CA GLY A 340 4.12 7.63 3.64
C GLY A 340 3.26 8.39 4.64
N ALA A 341 2.72 7.65 5.60
CA ALA A 341 1.87 8.17 6.66
C ALA A 341 2.15 7.47 7.98
N THR A 342 2.05 8.21 9.09
CA THR A 342 2.14 7.66 10.45
C THR A 342 0.98 8.21 11.28
N PRO A 343 0.06 7.38 11.74
CA PRO A 343 -1.02 7.81 12.61
C PRO A 343 -0.48 8.15 14.01
N ILE A 344 -1.04 9.20 14.61
CA ILE A 344 -0.90 9.54 16.02
C ILE A 344 -2.26 9.30 16.67
N PRO A 345 -2.43 8.25 17.47
CA PRO A 345 -3.73 7.88 18.02
C PRO A 345 -4.47 9.03 18.71
N GLY A 346 -5.72 9.28 18.31
CA GLY A 346 -6.58 10.33 18.83
C GLY A 346 -6.29 11.76 18.36
N GLU A 347 -5.33 11.94 17.45
CA GLU A 347 -4.94 13.28 16.97
C GLU A 347 -5.07 13.43 15.45
N GLY A 348 -4.72 12.37 14.70
CA GLY A 348 -4.69 12.40 13.25
C GLY A 348 -3.51 11.65 12.65
N THR A 349 -3.20 11.95 11.40
CA THR A 349 -2.16 11.25 10.65
C THR A 349 -1.11 12.24 10.13
N VAL A 350 0.16 11.96 10.41
CA VAL A 350 1.29 12.71 9.82
C VAL A 350 1.60 12.12 8.45
N TYR A 351 1.44 12.94 7.41
CA TYR A 351 1.79 12.61 6.03
C TYR A 351 3.13 13.20 5.65
N PHE A 352 3.95 12.43 4.93
CA PHE A 352 5.28 12.83 4.48
C PHE A 352 5.27 13.17 2.98
N GLN A 353 6.08 14.16 2.57
CA GLN A 353 6.12 14.72 1.21
C GLN A 353 4.73 15.18 0.74
N TYR A 354 4.09 15.97 1.58
CA TYR A 354 2.75 16.50 1.38
C TYR A 354 2.79 17.78 0.53
N ARG A 355 1.96 17.83 -0.52
CA ARG A 355 1.73 19.03 -1.33
C ARG A 355 0.26 19.27 -1.49
N VAL A 356 -0.16 20.51 -1.30
CA VAL A 356 -1.54 20.93 -1.49
C VAL A 356 -1.61 22.37 -1.98
N THR A 357 -2.58 22.66 -2.85
CA THR A 357 -2.96 24.03 -3.26
C THR A 357 -4.45 24.22 -3.00
N THR A 358 -4.80 25.35 -2.36
CA THR A 358 -6.16 25.66 -1.91
C THR A 358 -6.45 27.15 -2.04
N THR A 359 -7.60 27.59 -1.52
CA THR A 359 -7.99 29.02 -1.50
C THR A 359 -7.11 29.89 -0.60
N TRP A 360 -6.44 29.33 0.42
CA TRP A 360 -5.53 30.06 1.30
C TRP A 360 -4.09 30.15 0.74
N GLY A 361 -3.77 29.40 -0.32
CA GLY A 361 -2.44 29.33 -0.92
C GLY A 361 -1.98 27.90 -1.15
N SER A 362 -0.69 27.65 -0.99
CA SER A 362 -0.08 26.33 -1.19
C SER A 362 0.80 25.93 0.00
N LEU A 363 0.93 24.62 0.20
CA LEU A 363 1.82 24.00 1.18
C LEU A 363 2.67 22.93 0.49
N GLU A 364 3.98 22.97 0.75
CA GLU A 364 4.92 21.89 0.52
C GLU A 364 5.55 21.50 1.85
N SER A 365 5.53 20.20 2.20
CA SER A 365 6.02 19.75 3.51
C SER A 365 6.60 18.35 3.45
N ASN A 366 7.70 18.13 4.20
CA ASN A 366 8.24 16.80 4.50
C ASN A 366 7.52 16.11 5.67
N GLY A 367 6.59 16.79 6.32
CA GLY A 367 5.72 16.26 7.38
C GLY A 367 4.65 17.26 7.77
N VAL A 368 3.38 16.83 7.74
CA VAL A 368 2.21 17.59 8.19
C VAL A 368 1.24 16.67 8.89
N LEU A 369 0.75 17.06 10.07
CA LEU A 369 -0.35 16.36 10.72
C LEU A 369 -1.68 16.82 10.13
N VAL A 370 -2.48 15.90 9.64
CA VAL A 370 -3.89 16.12 9.29
C VAL A 370 -4.74 15.63 10.45
N SER A 371 -5.45 16.51 11.12
CA SER A 371 -6.29 16.19 12.29
C SER A 371 -7.50 15.34 11.90
N ASP A 372 -7.86 14.37 12.74
CA ASP A 372 -9.00 13.47 12.52
C ASP A 372 -10.35 14.20 12.73
N ASP A 373 -10.40 15.14 13.67
CA ASP A 373 -11.63 15.82 14.10
C ASP A 373 -12.13 16.89 13.09
N ASP A 374 -11.23 17.74 12.59
CA ASP A 374 -11.59 18.88 11.74
C ASP A 374 -10.82 18.93 10.42
N GLY A 375 -9.90 17.99 10.21
CA GLY A 375 -9.05 17.90 9.03
C GLY A 375 -8.09 19.07 8.85
N ARG A 376 -7.88 19.95 9.86
CA ARG A 376 -6.88 21.00 9.82
C ARG A 376 -5.48 20.42 9.71
N LEU A 377 -4.60 21.21 9.11
CA LEU A 377 -3.20 20.85 8.95
C LEU A 377 -2.40 21.52 10.08
N ARG A 378 -1.53 20.74 10.77
CA ARG A 378 -0.62 21.28 11.79
C ARG A 378 0.82 21.11 11.32
N LEU A 379 1.58 22.20 11.38
CA LEU A 379 2.99 22.28 11.01
C LEU A 379 3.82 22.72 12.21
N PRO A 380 4.96 22.09 12.51
CA PRO A 380 5.71 22.38 13.74
C PRO A 380 6.42 23.74 13.66
N ALA A 381 6.48 24.45 14.79
CA ALA A 381 7.37 25.60 15.00
C ALA A 381 8.81 25.13 15.29
N PRO A 382 9.85 26.02 15.24
CA PRO A 382 9.72 27.44 14.90
C PRO A 382 9.58 27.68 13.40
N PHE A 383 9.02 28.82 13.02
CA PHE A 383 8.95 29.28 11.65
C PHE A 383 9.21 30.78 11.54
N ARG A 384 9.43 31.27 10.33
CA ARG A 384 9.57 32.69 9.99
C ARG A 384 8.60 33.07 8.89
N ILE A 385 8.19 34.31 8.90
CA ILE A 385 7.30 34.92 7.90
C ILE A 385 8.11 35.91 7.09
N ASP A 386 8.05 35.78 5.76
CA ASP A 386 8.73 36.65 4.80
C ASP A 386 7.71 36.98 3.69
N GLY A 387 7.07 38.13 3.83
CA GLY A 387 5.96 38.53 2.97
C GLY A 387 4.78 37.55 3.01
N ASP A 388 4.45 36.99 1.87
CA ASP A 388 3.40 35.95 1.71
C ASP A 388 3.91 34.52 2.02
N THR A 389 5.18 34.35 2.33
CA THR A 389 5.80 33.05 2.50
C THR A 389 6.11 32.79 3.97
N VAL A 390 5.65 31.65 4.48
CA VAL A 390 5.92 31.14 5.83
C VAL A 390 6.77 29.88 5.72
N ARG A 391 7.93 29.86 6.38
CA ARG A 391 8.88 28.74 6.30
C ARG A 391 9.24 28.20 7.67
N GLY A 392 9.12 26.90 7.84
CA GLY A 392 9.61 26.13 8.97
C GLY A 392 10.59 25.05 8.56
N ASP A 393 10.98 24.21 9.51
CA ASP A 393 11.87 23.08 9.24
C ASP A 393 11.16 22.03 8.38
N GLY A 394 11.63 21.91 7.14
CA GLY A 394 11.10 20.95 6.16
C GLY A 394 9.72 21.29 5.58
N TRP A 395 9.24 22.53 5.72
CA TRP A 395 7.97 22.94 5.12
C TRP A 395 7.93 24.42 4.70
N THR A 396 7.10 24.71 3.70
CA THR A 396 6.82 26.06 3.21
C THR A 396 5.34 26.22 2.90
N VAL A 397 4.74 27.28 3.44
CA VAL A 397 3.40 27.77 3.08
C VAL A 397 3.56 29.06 2.29
N THR A 398 2.93 29.14 1.11
CA THR A 398 2.78 30.40 0.36
C THR A 398 1.33 30.83 0.45
N LEU A 399 1.09 31.98 1.08
CA LEU A 399 -0.25 32.50 1.32
C LEU A 399 -0.81 33.17 0.06
N ALA A 400 -2.09 32.94 -0.22
CA ALA A 400 -2.83 33.70 -1.24
C ALA A 400 -3.17 35.09 -0.75
N PRO A 401 -3.41 36.05 -1.64
CA PRO A 401 -3.85 37.41 -1.27
C PRO A 401 -5.06 37.40 -0.32
N GLY A 402 -5.00 38.22 0.73
CA GLY A 402 -6.04 38.28 1.75
C GLY A 402 -5.95 37.21 2.85
N TRP A 403 -4.86 36.45 2.91
CA TRP A 403 -4.59 35.52 3.99
C TRP A 403 -3.32 35.93 4.74
N VAL A 404 -3.35 35.77 6.07
CA VAL A 404 -2.24 36.13 6.98
C VAL A 404 -2.08 35.10 8.07
N VAL A 405 -0.92 35.15 8.75
CA VAL A 405 -0.69 34.37 9.98
C VAL A 405 -1.11 35.23 11.16
N GLY A 406 -2.02 34.74 11.98
CA GLY A 406 -2.48 35.33 13.23
C GLY A 406 -2.23 34.40 14.44
N PRO A 407 -2.57 34.88 15.67
CA PRO A 407 -2.51 34.07 16.87
C PRO A 407 -3.36 32.79 16.76
N GLY A 408 -2.84 31.66 17.25
CA GLY A 408 -3.56 30.41 17.36
C GLY A 408 -4.52 30.38 18.55
N ASP A 409 -5.23 29.25 18.69
CA ASP A 409 -6.21 29.06 19.77
C ASP A 409 -5.52 28.64 21.09
N ARG A 410 -4.30 28.11 21.03
CA ARG A 410 -3.44 27.75 22.17
C ARG A 410 -2.24 28.69 22.25
N ALA A 411 -1.79 29.00 23.46
CA ALA A 411 -0.61 29.81 23.67
C ALA A 411 0.62 29.22 22.97
N GLY A 412 1.30 30.06 22.16
CA GLY A 412 2.44 29.66 21.35
C GLY A 412 2.07 29.13 19.94
N ASP A 413 0.81 28.81 19.69
CA ASP A 413 0.35 28.44 18.35
C ASP A 413 0.08 29.67 17.49
N SER A 414 0.11 29.44 16.19
CA SER A 414 -0.33 30.40 15.17
C SER A 414 -1.34 29.74 14.23
N LYS A 415 -2.11 30.54 13.50
CA LYS A 415 -3.06 30.01 12.51
C LYS A 415 -3.11 30.88 11.25
N VAL A 416 -3.33 30.25 10.12
CA VAL A 416 -3.61 30.94 8.85
C VAL A 416 -5.07 31.32 8.83
N VAL A 417 -5.35 32.64 8.70
CA VAL A 417 -6.70 33.23 8.71
C VAL A 417 -6.87 34.22 7.58
N ARG A 418 -8.10 34.50 7.20
CA ARG A 418 -8.39 35.65 6.31
C ARG A 418 -8.09 36.96 7.03
N ASN A 419 -7.40 37.86 6.33
CA ASN A 419 -7.26 39.22 6.79
C ASN A 419 -8.66 39.89 6.81
N ALA A 420 -9.10 40.32 7.98
CA ALA A 420 -10.37 41.08 8.05
C ALA A 420 -10.21 42.38 7.23
N PRO A 421 -11.19 42.77 6.39
CA PRO A 421 -11.16 44.08 5.78
C PRO A 421 -11.13 45.16 6.88
N ALA A 422 -10.31 46.19 6.68
CA ALA A 422 -10.08 47.30 7.65
C ALA A 422 -11.31 48.16 7.97
N ASP A 423 -12.49 47.85 7.44
CA ASP A 423 -13.69 48.70 7.46
C ASP A 423 -14.77 48.30 8.48
N ALA A 424 -14.44 47.47 9.51
CA ALA A 424 -15.42 47.12 10.55
C ALA A 424 -15.18 47.79 11.93
N ALA A 425 -14.37 48.85 11.99
CA ALA A 425 -14.11 49.61 13.21
C ALA A 425 -14.55 51.09 13.03
N GLY A 426 -15.83 51.32 12.69
CA GLY A 426 -16.35 52.67 12.54
C GLY A 426 -17.84 52.70 12.25
N GLU A 427 -18.68 52.36 13.24
CA GLU A 427 -19.98 53.00 13.49
C GLU A 427 -20.43 52.74 14.93
#